data_01949876f5bfdf0ccfee8ee90196b7a1
#
_entry.id   01949876f5bfdf0ccfee8ee90196b7a1
#
_cell.length_a   1.000
_cell.length_b   1.000
_cell.length_c   1.000
_cell.angle_alpha   90.00
_cell.angle_beta   90.00
_cell.angle_gamma   90.00
#
_symmetry.space_group_name_H-M   'P 1'
#
loop_
_entity.id
_entity.type
_entity.pdbx_description
1 polymer ?
#
loop_
_entity_poly.entity_id
_entity_poly.type
_entity_poly.pdbx_seq_one_letter_code
_entity_poly.pdbx_strand_id
1 'polypeptide(L)'
;HADIVREVQAAITANAVVVVGMAQNPFPKKAKKALDAAGVPYEYLQYGSYLGEWRRRNALKMWTGWPTFPMVFVNGTLVGGADDLSKLIASGELERMLAQGRG
;
A
#
# COMPACT_ATOMS: atom_id res chain seq x y z
N HIS A 1 -2.37 -13.24 -14.22
CA HIS A 1 -2.52 -12.41 -13.01
C HIS A 1 -1.68 -11.15 -13.07
N ALA A 2 -1.15 -10.82 -14.23
CA ALA A 2 -0.47 -9.57 -14.46
C ALA A 2 -1.42 -8.36 -14.35
N ASP A 3 -2.73 -8.59 -14.43
CA ASP A 3 -3.74 -7.54 -14.33
C ASP A 3 -3.68 -6.80 -12.99
N ILE A 4 -3.53 -7.54 -11.87
CA ILE A 4 -3.46 -6.94 -10.55
C ILE A 4 -2.18 -6.12 -10.38
N VAL A 5 -1.07 -6.61 -10.92
CA VAL A 5 0.20 -5.88 -10.88
C VAL A 5 0.08 -4.58 -11.68
N ARG A 6 -0.55 -4.62 -12.85
CA ARG A 6 -0.78 -3.43 -13.67
C ARG A 6 -1.67 -2.42 -12.99
N GLU A 7 -2.72 -2.88 -12.30
CA GLU A 7 -3.61 -1.99 -11.54
C GLU A 7 -2.84 -1.25 -10.45
N VAL A 8 -2.02 -1.99 -9.70
CA VAL A 8 -1.21 -1.39 -8.64
C VAL A 8 -0.18 -0.43 -9.23
N GLN A 9 0.48 -0.80 -10.32
CA GLN A 9 1.43 0.09 -11.00
C GLN A 9 0.77 1.39 -11.45
N ALA A 10 -0.44 1.30 -12.02
CA ALA A 10 -1.17 2.49 -12.43
C ALA A 10 -1.50 3.38 -11.23
N ALA A 11 -1.92 2.78 -10.12
CA ALA A 11 -2.24 3.53 -8.90
C ALA A 11 -1.01 4.24 -8.34
N ILE A 12 0.13 3.56 -8.25
CA ILE A 12 1.35 4.17 -7.69
C ILE A 12 1.94 5.23 -8.62
N THR A 13 1.61 5.19 -9.90
CA THR A 13 1.99 6.25 -10.83
C THR A 13 1.12 7.49 -10.63
N ALA A 14 -0.17 7.30 -10.36
CA ALA A 14 -1.14 8.38 -10.24
C ALA A 14 -1.21 9.00 -8.84
N ASN A 15 -0.77 8.30 -7.81
CA ASN A 15 -0.94 8.71 -6.41
C ASN A 15 0.37 8.62 -5.65
N ALA A 16 0.61 9.60 -4.77
CA ALA A 16 1.82 9.59 -3.94
C ALA A 16 1.79 8.46 -2.91
N VAL A 17 0.62 8.16 -2.34
CA VAL A 17 0.47 7.09 -1.34
C VAL A 17 -0.60 6.12 -1.81
N VAL A 18 -0.26 4.84 -1.83
CA VAL A 18 -1.17 3.76 -2.22
C VAL A 18 -1.11 2.67 -1.16
N VAL A 19 -2.28 2.25 -0.70
CA VAL A 19 -2.42 1.12 0.24
C VAL A 19 -3.14 -0.01 -0.49
N VAL A 20 -2.52 -1.17 -0.55
CA VAL A 20 -3.12 -2.36 -1.16
C VAL A 20 -3.46 -3.35 -0.05
N GLY A 21 -4.73 -3.69 0.08
CA GLY A 21 -5.22 -4.60 1.11
C GLY A 21 -6.03 -5.74 0.56
N MET A 22 -6.24 -6.74 1.41
CA MET A 22 -7.14 -7.87 1.15
C MET A 22 -8.39 -7.74 1.99
N ALA A 23 -9.54 -8.12 1.43
CA ALA A 23 -10.78 -8.19 2.19
C ALA A 23 -10.59 -9.11 3.41
N GLN A 24 -11.28 -8.81 4.50
CA GLN A 24 -11.25 -9.57 5.74
C GLN A 24 -9.93 -9.48 6.53
N ASN A 25 -8.98 -8.68 6.08
CA ASN A 25 -7.74 -8.44 6.81
C ASN A 25 -7.90 -7.14 7.61
N PRO A 26 -7.71 -7.16 8.96
CA PRO A 26 -7.89 -5.95 9.78
C PRO A 26 -6.78 -4.92 9.64
N PHE A 27 -5.60 -5.32 9.19
CA PHE A 27 -4.44 -4.43 9.14
C PHE A 27 -4.55 -3.28 8.12
N PRO A 28 -5.24 -3.43 6.96
CA PRO A 28 -5.46 -2.28 6.08
C PRO A 28 -6.22 -1.14 6.74
N LYS A 29 -7.17 -1.45 7.64
CA LYS A 29 -7.90 -0.42 8.37
C LYS A 29 -6.98 0.41 9.25
N LYS A 30 -5.99 -0.23 9.87
CA LYS A 30 -5.00 0.44 10.71
C LYS A 30 -4.16 1.43 9.88
N ALA A 31 -3.73 1.01 8.70
CA ALA A 31 -2.97 1.88 7.79
C ALA A 31 -3.81 3.08 7.35
N LYS A 32 -5.07 2.86 6.99
CA LYS A 32 -5.98 3.93 6.58
C LYS A 32 -6.21 4.93 7.70
N LYS A 33 -6.44 4.45 8.92
CA LYS A 33 -6.62 5.33 10.08
C LYS A 33 -5.39 6.19 10.35
N ALA A 34 -4.20 5.61 10.23
CA ALA A 34 -2.96 6.34 10.44
C ALA A 34 -2.80 7.47 9.41
N LEU A 35 -3.10 7.19 8.15
CA LEU A 35 -3.04 8.19 7.08
C LEU A 35 -4.11 9.27 7.25
N ASP A 36 -5.33 8.87 7.62
CA ASP A 36 -6.42 9.81 7.86
C ASP A 36 -6.06 10.76 9.02
N ALA A 37 -5.51 10.21 10.10
CA ALA A 37 -5.10 11.01 11.25
C ALA A 37 -3.96 11.97 10.91
N ALA A 38 -3.10 11.60 10.00
CA ALA A 38 -2.00 12.45 9.53
C ALA A 38 -2.41 13.45 8.46
N GLY A 39 -3.65 13.37 7.97
CA GLY A 39 -4.15 14.25 6.91
C GLY A 39 -3.51 13.97 5.56
N VAL A 40 -3.07 12.75 5.30
CA VAL A 40 -2.38 12.38 4.07
C VAL A 40 -3.35 11.73 3.10
N PRO A 41 -3.55 12.28 1.90
CA PRO A 41 -4.39 11.64 0.89
C PRO A 41 -3.73 10.37 0.35
N TYR A 42 -4.54 9.37 0.08
CA TYR A 42 -4.07 8.08 -0.42
C TYR A 42 -5.12 7.41 -1.30
N GLU A 43 -4.67 6.48 -2.13
CA GLU A 43 -5.55 5.58 -2.88
C GLU A 43 -5.54 4.23 -2.18
N TYR A 44 -6.74 3.67 -1.95
CA TYR A 44 -6.86 2.36 -1.33
C TYR A 44 -7.38 1.35 -2.36
N LEU A 45 -6.62 0.28 -2.57
CA LEU A 45 -7.01 -0.82 -3.44
C LEU A 45 -7.29 -2.05 -2.59
N GLN A 46 -8.52 -2.53 -2.62
CA GLN A 46 -8.90 -3.72 -1.87
C GLN A 46 -9.26 -4.84 -2.81
N TYR A 47 -8.68 -6.00 -2.59
CA TYR A 47 -8.96 -7.20 -3.35
C TYR A 47 -9.65 -8.23 -2.48
N GLY A 48 -10.43 -9.12 -3.09
CA GLY A 48 -11.12 -10.16 -2.38
C GLY A 48 -10.16 -11.21 -1.82
N SER A 49 -10.56 -11.90 -0.76
CA SER A 49 -9.75 -12.91 -0.11
C SER A 49 -10.16 -14.33 -0.46
N TYR A 50 -11.03 -14.51 -1.44
CA TYR A 50 -11.60 -15.81 -1.75
C TYR A 50 -10.78 -16.62 -2.73
N LEU A 51 -11.23 -17.85 -2.97
CA LEU A 51 -10.52 -18.88 -3.72
C LEU A 51 -9.92 -18.39 -5.05
N GLY A 52 -10.62 -17.55 -5.77
CA GLY A 52 -10.13 -17.02 -7.04
C GLY A 52 -9.02 -15.98 -6.89
N GLU A 53 -8.85 -15.42 -5.72
CA GLU A 53 -7.94 -14.30 -5.50
C GLU A 53 -6.55 -14.71 -5.02
N TRP A 54 -6.37 -15.95 -4.58
CA TRP A 54 -5.08 -16.32 -4.00
C TRP A 54 -3.94 -16.26 -5.03
N ARG A 55 -4.22 -16.55 -6.29
CA ARG A 55 -3.22 -16.46 -7.36
C ARG A 55 -2.84 -15.01 -7.63
N ARG A 56 -3.83 -14.11 -7.64
CA ARG A 56 -3.59 -12.68 -7.81
C ARG A 56 -2.80 -12.13 -6.65
N ARG A 57 -3.13 -12.54 -5.43
CA ARG A 57 -2.41 -12.17 -4.22
C ARG A 57 -0.95 -12.62 -4.29
N ASN A 58 -0.72 -13.87 -4.72
CA ASN A 58 0.63 -14.40 -4.86
C ASN A 58 1.43 -13.66 -5.94
N ALA A 59 0.79 -13.24 -7.03
CA ALA A 59 1.45 -12.44 -8.05
C ALA A 59 1.97 -11.12 -7.47
N LEU A 60 1.18 -10.45 -6.63
CA LEU A 60 1.61 -9.23 -5.95
C LEU A 60 2.77 -9.50 -5.01
N LYS A 61 2.69 -10.58 -4.21
CA LYS A 61 3.77 -10.94 -3.29
C LYS A 61 5.07 -11.22 -4.03
N MET A 62 4.99 -11.92 -5.14
CA MET A 62 6.16 -12.23 -5.96
C MET A 62 6.75 -10.98 -6.60
N TRP A 63 5.90 -10.11 -7.11
CA TRP A 63 6.34 -8.87 -7.74
C TRP A 63 7.00 -7.92 -6.75
N THR A 64 6.41 -7.77 -5.56
CA THR A 64 6.91 -6.82 -4.55
C THR A 64 7.99 -7.40 -3.66
N GLY A 65 8.05 -8.73 -3.55
CA GLY A 65 8.89 -9.39 -2.56
C GLY A 65 8.38 -9.26 -1.13
N TRP A 66 7.19 -8.69 -0.94
CA TRP A 66 6.61 -8.48 0.39
C TRP A 66 5.61 -9.59 0.72
N PRO A 67 5.74 -10.27 1.86
CA PRO A 67 4.97 -11.49 2.12
C PRO A 67 3.56 -11.29 2.63
N THR A 68 3.19 -10.09 3.04
CA THR A 68 1.91 -9.85 3.72
C THR A 68 1.18 -8.63 3.17
N PHE A 69 -0.09 -8.49 3.57
CA PHE A 69 -0.89 -7.31 3.31
C PHE A 69 -1.23 -6.62 4.63
N PRO A 70 -1.40 -5.29 4.66
CA PRO A 70 -1.38 -4.40 3.50
C PRO A 70 0.02 -4.18 2.95
N MET A 71 0.08 -3.76 1.69
CA MET A 71 1.30 -3.25 1.08
C MET A 71 1.13 -1.75 0.91
N VAL A 72 2.04 -0.96 1.46
CA VAL A 72 1.98 0.49 1.39
C VAL A 72 3.09 1.00 0.50
N PHE A 73 2.72 1.81 -0.49
CA PHE A 73 3.67 2.42 -1.42
C PHE A 73 3.68 3.93 -1.20
N VAL A 74 4.86 4.52 -1.15
CA VAL A 74 5.03 5.98 -1.06
C VAL A 74 5.96 6.41 -2.18
N ASN A 75 5.48 7.32 -3.02
CA ASN A 75 6.21 7.82 -4.18
C ASN A 75 6.71 6.68 -5.08
N GLY A 76 5.90 5.63 -5.23
CA GLY A 76 6.23 4.47 -6.06
C GLY A 76 7.11 3.43 -5.40
N THR A 77 7.52 3.63 -4.15
CA THR A 77 8.39 2.71 -3.43
C THR A 77 7.61 1.98 -2.35
N LEU A 78 7.74 0.66 -2.29
CA LEU A 78 7.13 -0.14 -1.24
C LEU A 78 7.84 0.14 0.08
N VAL A 79 7.10 0.66 1.06
CA VAL A 79 7.67 0.98 2.38
C VAL A 79 7.35 -0.08 3.43
N GLY A 80 6.43 -0.99 3.15
CA GLY A 80 6.10 -2.09 4.05
C GLY A 80 4.63 -2.16 4.38
N GLY A 81 4.30 -2.60 5.57
CA GLY A 81 2.93 -2.76 6.05
C GLY A 81 2.47 -1.63 6.94
N ALA A 82 1.38 -1.88 7.70
CA ALA A 82 0.78 -0.85 8.55
C ALA A 82 1.73 -0.36 9.64
N ASP A 83 2.49 -1.27 10.25
CA ASP A 83 3.43 -0.90 11.32
C ASP A 83 4.57 -0.04 10.79
N ASP A 84 5.09 -0.39 9.61
CA ASP A 84 6.14 0.40 8.97
C ASP A 84 5.64 1.79 8.63
N LEU A 85 4.41 1.89 8.12
CA LEU A 85 3.78 3.18 7.83
C LEU A 85 3.63 4.02 9.10
N SER A 86 3.17 3.40 10.18
CA SER A 86 3.01 4.12 11.46
C SER A 86 4.33 4.69 11.96
N LYS A 87 5.42 3.93 11.81
CA LYS A 87 6.76 4.41 12.19
C LYS A 87 7.20 5.58 11.33
N LEU A 88 6.93 5.53 10.02
CA LEU A 88 7.26 6.64 9.12
C LEU A 88 6.52 7.91 9.49
N ILE A 89 5.25 7.79 9.85
CA ILE A 89 4.43 8.93 10.27
C ILE A 89 4.98 9.51 11.58
N ALA A 90 5.21 8.67 12.57
CA ALA A 90 5.67 9.09 13.89
C ALA A 90 7.02 9.79 13.87
N SER A 91 7.92 9.35 12.97
CA SER A 91 9.26 9.91 12.86
C SER A 91 9.32 11.17 11.99
N GLY A 92 8.25 11.53 11.29
CA GLY A 92 8.25 12.62 10.32
C GLY A 92 8.85 12.25 8.96
N GLU A 93 9.27 11.01 8.79
CA GLU A 93 9.89 10.55 7.55
C GLU A 93 8.91 10.56 6.38
N LEU A 94 7.65 10.23 6.64
CA LEU A 94 6.63 10.25 5.59
C LEU A 94 6.47 11.65 5.01
N GLU A 95 6.41 12.67 5.86
CA GLU A 95 6.31 14.06 5.38
C GLU A 95 7.50 14.44 4.51
N ARG A 96 8.71 14.02 4.91
CA ARG A 96 9.91 14.29 4.11
C ARG A 96 9.85 13.60 2.75
N MET A 97 9.40 12.36 2.70
CA MET A 97 9.26 11.61 1.44
C MET A 97 8.25 12.29 0.53
N LEU A 98 7.13 12.73 1.07
CA LEU A 98 6.09 13.41 0.29
C LEU A 98 6.55 14.78 -0.20
N ALA A 99 7.33 15.49 0.59
CA ALA A 99 7.88 16.79 0.21
C ALA A 99 8.89 16.67 -0.93
N GLN A 100 9.63 15.57 -1.01
CA GLN A 100 10.56 15.31 -2.09
C GLN A 100 9.87 15.01 -3.43
N GLY A 101 8.61 14.53 -3.35
CA GLY A 101 7.87 14.17 -4.54
C GLY A 101 8.33 12.86 -5.14
N ARG A 102 7.90 12.61 -6.38
CA ARG A 102 8.19 11.37 -7.10
C ARG A 102 9.30 11.57 -8.13
N GLY A 103 10.24 12.30 -7.77
CA GLY A 103 11.32 12.69 -8.66
C GLY A 103 12.18 11.57 -9.18
#